data_ee67a3f1e7e2f8a2a423371eada5fe24
#
_entry.id   ee67a3f1e7e2f8a2a423371eada5fe24
#
_cell.length_a   1.000
_cell.length_b   1.000
_cell.length_c   1.000
_cell.angle_alpha   90.00
_cell.angle_beta   90.00
_cell.angle_gamma   90.00
#
_symmetry.space_group_name_H-M   'P 1'
#
loop_
_entity.id
_entity.type
_entity.pdbx_description
1 polymer ?
#
loop_
_entity_poly.entity_id
_entity_poly.type
_entity_poly.pdbx_seq_one_letter_code
_entity_poly.pdbx_strand_id
1 'polypeptide(L)'
;MNKTIGNIFKGDKVIWIVFFMLCMISLVEVFSASSNLTYKSNNFIMPIMKHAIMLAVGGFIAVVITNIPCRYFKLTTPFLILISVATLLWVLFAGESINGANRVIEIAGQTFQPSEIAKGTIILSEAQILSAMQTERGADRKAFKHILVIALPMIFLIGLENLSTALLLFASMFLLMFIGRVPWIQLGKLAGICVGLALMGILLIEIVGDDTKVEDSKLTKVEKVEKPKKERGAIEKMFHRADTWKARINKFTDDTEVDPQDYDLDKDAQVAHANIAIVSSNVIGKGPGNSVERDFLAQAFSDFIYAIIIEEMGLFGATLVVFLYIVLLFRTARIANRCDNNFPAFLCMGFALMLVIQASANMLVAVGIVPVTGQPLPLISKGGTSTIINCAYIGAILSVSRTAKKKQVFEAEKVENPDN
;
A
#
# COMPACT_ATOMS: atom_id res chain seq x y z
N MET A 1 0.39 28.59 -25.44
CA MET A 1 -0.12 27.38 -24.79
C MET A 1 0.87 26.69 -23.81
N ASN A 2 2.19 26.76 -24.06
CA ASN A 2 3.18 26.07 -23.19
C ASN A 2 3.44 26.68 -21.79
N LYS A 3 3.20 27.99 -21.57
CA LYS A 3 3.43 28.63 -20.25
C LYS A 3 2.33 28.27 -19.22
N THR A 4 1.09 28.06 -19.66
CA THR A 4 -0.05 27.78 -18.77
C THR A 4 0.00 26.34 -18.26
N ILE A 5 0.35 25.37 -19.13
CA ILE A 5 0.50 23.96 -18.75
C ILE A 5 1.68 23.77 -17.80
N GLY A 6 2.81 24.45 -18.04
CA GLY A 6 3.97 24.44 -17.13
C GLY A 6 3.71 25.03 -15.75
N ASN A 7 2.65 25.85 -15.60
CA ASN A 7 2.23 26.40 -14.32
C ASN A 7 1.31 25.48 -13.51
N ILE A 8 0.66 24.50 -14.13
CA ILE A 8 -0.21 23.51 -13.45
C ILE A 8 0.63 22.36 -12.92
N PHE A 9 1.49 21.77 -13.76
CA PHE A 9 2.34 20.63 -13.41
C PHE A 9 3.70 21.06 -12.86
N LYS A 10 3.69 21.66 -11.67
CA LYS A 10 4.90 22.08 -10.96
C LYS A 10 5.60 20.85 -10.32
N GLY A 11 6.89 20.97 -10.06
CA GLY A 11 7.69 19.94 -9.43
C GLY A 11 8.55 19.15 -10.42
N ASP A 12 8.95 17.96 -10.02
CA ASP A 12 9.86 17.11 -10.79
C ASP A 12 9.14 16.43 -11.96
N LYS A 13 9.65 16.64 -13.18
CA LYS A 13 9.04 16.10 -14.40
C LYS A 13 9.09 14.56 -14.46
N VAL A 14 10.16 13.95 -13.91
CA VAL A 14 10.31 12.49 -13.94
C VAL A 14 9.26 11.82 -13.06
N ILE A 15 8.98 12.38 -11.86
CA ILE A 15 7.93 11.87 -10.99
C ILE A 15 6.56 11.98 -11.65
N TRP A 16 6.26 13.08 -12.37
CA TRP A 16 5.03 13.20 -13.14
C TRP A 16 4.92 12.14 -14.25
N ILE A 17 6.02 11.88 -14.98
CA ILE A 17 6.05 10.85 -16.03
C ILE A 17 5.77 9.48 -15.41
N VAL A 18 6.45 9.12 -14.32
CA VAL A 18 6.23 7.85 -13.62
C VAL A 18 4.78 7.74 -13.14
N PHE A 19 4.25 8.79 -12.53
CA PHE A 19 2.86 8.84 -12.07
C PHE A 19 1.86 8.59 -13.21
N PHE A 20 2.00 9.31 -14.33
CA PHE A 20 1.11 9.12 -15.47
C PHE A 20 1.27 7.75 -16.13
N MET A 21 2.49 7.21 -16.22
CA MET A 21 2.70 5.86 -16.74
C MET A 21 2.02 4.80 -15.86
N LEU A 22 2.16 4.87 -14.52
CA LEU A 22 1.47 3.96 -13.61
C LEU A 22 -0.06 4.11 -13.72
N CYS A 23 -0.59 5.33 -13.85
CA CYS A 23 -2.02 5.56 -14.07
C CYS A 23 -2.52 5.00 -15.41
N MET A 24 -1.72 5.09 -16.48
CA MET A 24 -2.07 4.52 -17.78
C MET A 24 -2.10 2.99 -17.74
N ILE A 25 -1.09 2.38 -17.13
CA ILE A 25 -1.07 0.93 -16.89
C ILE A 25 -2.30 0.53 -16.06
N SER A 26 -2.62 1.28 -15.00
CA SER A 26 -3.80 1.05 -14.17
C SER A 26 -5.10 1.06 -14.97
N LEU A 27 -5.29 2.02 -15.86
CA LEU A 27 -6.50 2.11 -16.68
C LEU A 27 -6.65 0.90 -17.60
N VAL A 28 -5.57 0.47 -18.25
CA VAL A 28 -5.56 -0.67 -19.17
C VAL A 28 -5.84 -1.97 -18.41
N GLU A 29 -5.10 -2.21 -17.34
CA GLU A 29 -5.16 -3.48 -16.59
C GLU A 29 -6.43 -3.62 -15.75
N VAL A 30 -6.91 -2.55 -15.14
CA VAL A 30 -8.19 -2.60 -14.40
C VAL A 30 -9.37 -2.76 -15.37
N PHE A 31 -9.27 -2.21 -16.58
CA PHE A 31 -10.26 -2.48 -17.63
C PHE A 31 -10.30 -3.97 -17.97
N SER A 32 -9.16 -4.55 -18.27
CA SER A 32 -9.05 -5.96 -18.57
C SER A 32 -9.53 -6.84 -17.41
N ALA A 33 -8.96 -6.65 -16.22
CA ALA A 33 -9.27 -7.45 -15.05
C ALA A 33 -10.70 -7.29 -14.48
N SER A 34 -11.45 -6.26 -14.92
CA SER A 34 -12.83 -6.01 -14.47
C SER A 34 -13.89 -6.63 -15.38
N SER A 35 -13.54 -7.31 -16.46
CA SER A 35 -14.48 -7.87 -17.41
C SER A 35 -15.47 -8.85 -16.76
N ASN A 36 -15.02 -9.66 -15.80
CA ASN A 36 -15.85 -10.61 -15.07
C ASN A 36 -16.98 -9.92 -14.24
N LEU A 37 -16.71 -8.74 -13.68
CA LEU A 37 -17.73 -7.95 -12.96
C LEU A 37 -18.82 -7.42 -13.91
N THR A 38 -18.50 -7.25 -15.17
CA THR A 38 -19.41 -6.71 -16.17
C THR A 38 -20.41 -7.75 -16.65
N TYR A 39 -20.04 -9.03 -16.72
CA TYR A 39 -20.99 -10.11 -17.03
C TYR A 39 -22.11 -10.23 -15.98
N LYS A 40 -21.81 -9.92 -14.70
CA LYS A 40 -22.81 -9.97 -13.61
C LYS A 40 -23.71 -8.74 -13.57
N SER A 41 -23.26 -7.58 -14.06
CA SER A 41 -23.98 -6.29 -13.94
C SER A 41 -24.61 -5.78 -15.23
N ASN A 42 -24.44 -6.45 -16.36
CA ASN A 42 -24.91 -6.05 -17.71
C ASN A 42 -24.44 -4.65 -18.15
N ASN A 43 -23.40 -4.09 -17.52
CA ASN A 43 -22.95 -2.71 -17.73
C ASN A 43 -21.42 -2.65 -17.85
N PHE A 44 -20.90 -2.78 -19.08
CA PHE A 44 -19.46 -2.92 -19.37
C PHE A 44 -18.63 -1.67 -19.03
N ILE A 45 -19.23 -0.49 -18.99
CA ILE A 45 -18.52 0.79 -18.88
C ILE A 45 -18.42 1.26 -17.43
N MET A 46 -19.37 0.89 -16.57
CA MET A 46 -19.50 1.41 -15.21
C MET A 46 -18.27 1.18 -14.31
N PRO A 47 -17.65 -0.03 -14.24
CA PRO A 47 -16.49 -0.27 -13.38
C PRO A 47 -15.27 0.55 -13.79
N ILE A 48 -15.05 0.72 -15.10
CA ILE A 48 -13.95 1.52 -15.66
C ILE A 48 -14.18 3.00 -15.39
N MET A 49 -15.39 3.48 -15.66
CA MET A 49 -15.75 4.88 -15.45
C MET A 49 -15.51 5.28 -13.99
N LYS A 50 -15.94 4.43 -13.04
CA LYS A 50 -15.67 4.66 -11.61
C LYS A 50 -14.18 4.73 -11.32
N HIS A 51 -13.37 3.82 -11.85
CA HIS A 51 -11.93 3.82 -11.63
C HIS A 51 -11.24 5.02 -12.29
N ALA A 52 -11.60 5.36 -13.53
CA ALA A 52 -11.09 6.52 -14.25
C ALA A 52 -11.42 7.84 -13.51
N ILE A 53 -12.64 7.97 -12.98
CA ILE A 53 -13.05 9.12 -12.17
C ILE A 53 -12.19 9.19 -10.89
N MET A 54 -11.95 8.07 -10.20
CA MET A 54 -11.11 8.03 -9.00
C MET A 54 -9.66 8.45 -9.30
N LEU A 55 -9.09 7.98 -10.42
CA LEU A 55 -7.78 8.41 -10.88
C LEU A 55 -7.75 9.90 -11.26
N ALA A 56 -8.78 10.41 -11.94
CA ALA A 56 -8.88 11.83 -12.29
C ALA A 56 -8.99 12.72 -11.04
N VAL A 57 -9.84 12.33 -10.07
CA VAL A 57 -9.95 13.01 -8.78
C VAL A 57 -8.63 12.94 -8.01
N GLY A 58 -7.99 11.77 -7.97
CA GLY A 58 -6.67 11.60 -7.36
C GLY A 58 -5.59 12.46 -8.02
N GLY A 59 -5.57 12.50 -9.35
CA GLY A 59 -4.66 13.37 -10.12
C GLY A 59 -4.90 14.86 -9.85
N PHE A 60 -6.16 15.28 -9.75
CA PHE A 60 -6.52 16.65 -9.35
C PHE A 60 -6.01 16.95 -7.93
N ILE A 61 -6.21 16.04 -6.97
CA ILE A 61 -5.71 16.18 -5.60
C ILE A 61 -4.17 16.25 -5.59
N ALA A 62 -3.48 15.43 -6.38
CA ALA A 62 -2.03 15.50 -6.52
C ALA A 62 -1.58 16.88 -7.00
N VAL A 63 -2.25 17.47 -8.00
CA VAL A 63 -1.97 18.83 -8.49
C VAL A 63 -2.23 19.89 -7.39
N VAL A 64 -3.33 19.79 -6.66
CA VAL A 64 -3.65 20.71 -5.56
C VAL A 64 -2.57 20.64 -4.48
N ILE A 65 -2.23 19.43 -4.00
CA ILE A 65 -1.22 19.24 -2.95
C ILE A 65 0.16 19.68 -3.41
N THR A 66 0.53 19.46 -4.68
CA THR A 66 1.77 19.98 -5.27
C THR A 66 1.88 21.50 -5.16
N ASN A 67 0.76 22.21 -5.20
CA ASN A 67 0.74 23.67 -5.08
C ASN A 67 0.79 24.17 -3.63
N ILE A 68 0.57 23.32 -2.63
CA ILE A 68 0.69 23.66 -1.21
C ILE A 68 2.17 23.62 -0.80
N PRO A 69 2.73 24.69 -0.23
CA PRO A 69 4.09 24.66 0.30
C PRO A 69 4.24 23.65 1.44
N CYS A 70 5.31 22.83 1.40
CA CYS A 70 5.55 21.74 2.34
C CYS A 70 5.50 22.15 3.84
N ARG A 71 5.81 23.42 4.15
CA ARG A 71 5.76 23.96 5.53
C ARG A 71 4.37 23.82 6.18
N TYR A 72 3.29 23.86 5.39
CA TYR A 72 1.92 23.77 5.91
C TYR A 72 1.53 22.34 6.31
N PHE A 73 2.21 21.32 5.78
CA PHE A 73 1.95 19.94 6.19
C PHE A 73 2.24 19.71 7.67
N LYS A 74 3.16 20.47 8.28
CA LYS A 74 3.40 20.41 9.73
C LYS A 74 2.16 20.80 10.55
N LEU A 75 1.39 21.77 10.07
CA LEU A 75 0.20 22.24 10.78
C LEU A 75 -0.95 21.24 10.73
N THR A 76 -1.00 20.39 9.71
CA THR A 76 -2.06 19.39 9.59
C THR A 76 -1.82 18.14 10.45
N THR A 77 -0.59 17.91 10.91
CA THR A 77 -0.21 16.70 11.66
C THR A 77 -1.08 16.42 12.89
N PRO A 78 -1.31 17.37 13.84
CA PRO A 78 -2.11 17.08 15.02
C PRO A 78 -3.56 16.73 14.68
N PHE A 79 -4.13 17.40 13.69
CA PHE A 79 -5.48 17.10 13.20
C PHE A 79 -5.58 15.74 12.55
N LEU A 80 -4.58 15.39 11.74
CA LEU A 80 -4.51 14.07 11.09
C LEU A 80 -4.34 12.93 12.11
N ILE A 81 -3.56 13.13 13.18
CA ILE A 81 -3.42 12.15 14.25
C ILE A 81 -4.78 11.93 14.92
N LEU A 82 -5.48 13.01 15.29
CA LEU A 82 -6.80 12.91 15.91
C LEU A 82 -7.81 12.20 15.01
N ILE A 83 -7.89 12.59 13.74
CA ILE A 83 -8.79 11.99 12.74
C ILE A 83 -8.42 10.51 12.53
N SER A 84 -7.14 10.18 12.42
CA SER A 84 -6.68 8.80 12.21
C SER A 84 -7.05 7.90 13.40
N VAL A 85 -6.78 8.35 14.62
CA VAL A 85 -7.15 7.58 15.83
C VAL A 85 -8.66 7.44 15.93
N ALA A 86 -9.41 8.52 15.74
CA ALA A 86 -10.88 8.49 15.81
C ALA A 86 -11.49 7.55 14.76
N THR A 87 -11.01 7.60 13.52
CA THR A 87 -11.53 6.74 12.43
C THR A 87 -11.10 5.28 12.57
N LEU A 88 -9.88 5.00 13.08
CA LEU A 88 -9.44 3.65 13.39
C LEU A 88 -10.28 3.03 14.53
N LEU A 89 -10.55 3.80 15.59
CA LEU A 89 -11.45 3.35 16.67
C LEU A 89 -12.87 3.14 16.15
N TRP A 90 -13.36 4.04 15.31
CA TRP A 90 -14.69 3.86 14.70
C TRP A 90 -14.81 2.54 13.94
N VAL A 91 -13.82 2.23 13.07
CA VAL A 91 -13.82 0.96 12.30
C VAL A 91 -13.81 -0.25 13.24
N LEU A 92 -13.07 -0.19 14.34
CA LEU A 92 -13.00 -1.30 15.30
C LEU A 92 -14.37 -1.62 15.90
N PHE A 93 -15.19 -0.60 16.19
CA PHE A 93 -16.50 -0.76 16.84
C PHE A 93 -17.68 -0.86 15.87
N ALA A 94 -17.65 -0.12 14.76
CA ALA A 94 -18.78 0.06 13.85
C ALA A 94 -18.41 -0.12 12.37
N GLY A 95 -17.24 -0.68 12.05
CA GLY A 95 -16.80 -0.89 10.67
C GLY A 95 -17.56 -2.01 9.98
N GLU A 96 -17.68 -1.90 8.65
CA GLU A 96 -18.23 -2.95 7.82
C GLU A 96 -17.20 -4.05 7.55
N SER A 97 -17.67 -5.29 7.59
CA SER A 97 -16.84 -6.45 7.40
C SER A 97 -16.67 -6.75 5.90
N ILE A 98 -15.44 -6.59 5.40
CA ILE A 98 -15.04 -7.08 4.09
C ILE A 98 -14.06 -8.24 4.29
N ASN A 99 -14.38 -9.41 3.73
CA ASN A 99 -13.60 -10.65 3.88
C ASN A 99 -13.35 -11.03 5.37
N GLY A 100 -14.37 -10.86 6.21
CA GLY A 100 -14.29 -11.21 7.65
C GLY A 100 -13.54 -10.22 8.53
N ALA A 101 -13.13 -9.06 8.02
CA ALA A 101 -12.45 -8.01 8.76
C ALA A 101 -13.16 -6.66 8.61
N ASN A 102 -13.33 -5.94 9.72
CA ASN A 102 -13.89 -4.59 9.73
C ASN A 102 -12.81 -3.61 9.27
N ARG A 103 -12.73 -3.31 7.98
CA ARG A 103 -11.62 -2.52 7.40
C ARG A 103 -12.05 -1.20 6.81
N VAL A 104 -13.33 -1.06 6.53
CA VAL A 104 -13.85 0.09 5.79
C VAL A 104 -15.05 0.70 6.49
N ILE A 105 -15.26 1.97 6.24
CA ILE A 105 -16.46 2.73 6.57
C ILE A 105 -17.13 3.07 5.23
N GLU A 106 -18.40 2.82 5.08
CA GLU A 106 -19.15 3.30 3.94
C GLU A 106 -19.61 4.73 4.19
N ILE A 107 -19.13 5.66 3.36
CA ILE A 107 -19.51 7.07 3.39
C ILE A 107 -20.07 7.45 2.03
N ALA A 108 -21.34 7.77 1.97
CA ALA A 108 -22.04 8.18 0.73
C ALA A 108 -21.87 7.17 -0.44
N GLY A 109 -21.95 5.86 -0.15
CA GLY A 109 -21.81 4.81 -1.15
C GLY A 109 -20.37 4.56 -1.64
N GLN A 110 -19.38 5.13 -0.95
CA GLN A 110 -17.96 4.89 -1.20
C GLN A 110 -17.31 4.25 0.02
N THR A 111 -16.54 3.20 -0.21
CA THR A 111 -15.77 2.54 0.83
C THR A 111 -14.52 3.35 1.16
N PHE A 112 -14.42 3.79 2.39
CA PHE A 112 -13.29 4.52 2.93
C PHE A 112 -12.50 3.65 3.90
N GLN A 113 -11.18 3.52 3.69
CA GLN A 113 -10.29 2.74 4.54
C GLN A 113 -9.44 3.66 5.43
N PRO A 114 -9.73 3.76 6.74
CA PRO A 114 -9.03 4.65 7.66
C PRO A 114 -7.52 4.40 7.79
N SER A 115 -7.09 3.14 7.66
CA SER A 115 -5.66 2.80 7.72
C SER A 115 -4.84 3.50 6.63
N GLU A 116 -5.45 3.90 5.49
CA GLU A 116 -4.74 4.64 4.44
C GLU A 116 -4.35 6.05 4.90
N ILE A 117 -5.26 6.78 5.59
CA ILE A 117 -4.92 8.07 6.19
C ILE A 117 -3.91 7.88 7.33
N ALA A 118 -4.12 6.87 8.18
CA ALA A 118 -3.23 6.60 9.30
C ALA A 118 -1.79 6.34 8.86
N LYS A 119 -1.57 5.62 7.76
CA LYS A 119 -0.24 5.41 7.16
C LYS A 119 0.44 6.75 6.85
N GLY A 120 -0.25 7.63 6.14
CA GLY A 120 0.29 8.96 5.82
C GLY A 120 0.55 9.82 7.04
N THR A 121 -0.33 9.74 8.04
CA THR A 121 -0.21 10.47 9.30
C THR A 121 1.03 10.04 10.09
N ILE A 122 1.30 8.73 10.17
CA ILE A 122 2.48 8.20 10.87
C ILE A 122 3.75 8.68 10.17
N ILE A 123 3.85 8.55 8.84
CA ILE A 123 5.02 9.02 8.09
C ILE A 123 5.21 10.54 8.24
N LEU A 124 4.14 11.32 8.20
CA LEU A 124 4.20 12.77 8.39
C LEU A 124 4.66 13.16 9.79
N SER A 125 4.13 12.51 10.83
CA SER A 125 4.52 12.77 12.23
C SER A 125 5.97 12.33 12.49
N GLU A 126 6.38 11.18 11.96
CA GLU A 126 7.74 10.69 12.06
C GLU A 126 8.75 11.64 11.40
N ALA A 127 8.47 12.08 10.16
CA ALA A 127 9.31 13.06 9.46
C ALA A 127 9.43 14.37 10.25
N GLN A 128 8.36 14.81 10.91
CA GLN A 128 8.35 16.00 11.73
C GLN A 128 9.20 15.83 13.00
N ILE A 129 9.06 14.71 13.70
CA ILE A 129 9.84 14.40 14.91
C ILE A 129 11.33 14.26 14.56
N LEU A 130 11.67 13.46 13.54
CA LEU A 130 13.05 13.29 13.09
C LEU A 130 13.68 14.64 12.73
N SER A 131 12.95 15.48 12.00
CA SER A 131 13.46 16.81 11.60
C SER A 131 13.66 17.75 12.79
N ALA A 132 12.75 17.72 13.77
CA ALA A 132 12.82 18.61 14.94
C ALA A 132 13.94 18.20 15.92
N MET A 133 14.27 16.92 15.96
CA MET A 133 15.23 16.33 16.90
C MET A 133 16.53 15.88 16.21
N GLN A 134 16.81 16.38 15.01
CA GLN A 134 18.05 16.08 14.27
C GLN A 134 19.21 16.88 14.85
N THR A 135 20.33 16.20 15.10
CA THR A 135 21.61 16.76 15.52
C THR A 135 22.68 16.50 14.45
N GLU A 136 23.88 17.06 14.59
CA GLU A 136 24.99 16.80 13.66
C GLU A 136 25.36 15.30 13.57
N ARG A 137 25.19 14.56 14.67
CA ARG A 137 25.51 13.12 14.75
C ARG A 137 24.37 12.19 14.36
N GLY A 138 23.17 12.73 14.06
CA GLY A 138 21.96 11.99 13.77
C GLY A 138 20.80 12.40 14.67
N ALA A 139 19.72 11.60 14.70
CA ALA A 139 18.56 11.89 15.55
C ALA A 139 18.87 11.73 17.05
N ASP A 140 18.33 12.63 17.88
CA ASP A 140 18.41 12.51 19.33
C ASP A 140 17.77 11.19 19.81
N ARG A 141 18.30 10.61 20.89
CA ARG A 141 17.77 9.38 21.49
C ARG A 141 16.29 9.49 21.89
N LYS A 142 15.81 10.69 22.21
CA LYS A 142 14.42 10.96 22.56
C LYS A 142 13.48 10.88 21.35
N ALA A 143 13.99 11.15 20.13
CA ALA A 143 13.21 11.07 18.91
C ALA A 143 12.56 9.68 18.74
N PHE A 144 13.33 8.63 18.98
CA PHE A 144 12.85 7.25 18.96
C PHE A 144 11.62 7.03 19.84
N LYS A 145 11.68 7.51 21.11
CA LYS A 145 10.55 7.38 22.04
C LYS A 145 9.29 8.12 21.54
N HIS A 146 9.46 9.35 21.04
CA HIS A 146 8.33 10.14 20.55
C HIS A 146 7.68 9.52 19.31
N ILE A 147 8.47 8.96 18.39
CA ILE A 147 7.97 8.25 17.22
C ILE A 147 7.15 7.05 17.67
N LEU A 148 7.68 6.21 18.56
CA LEU A 148 6.99 5.01 19.02
C LEU A 148 5.69 5.32 19.80
N VAL A 149 5.67 6.37 20.62
CA VAL A 149 4.46 6.77 21.35
C VAL A 149 3.31 7.13 20.42
N ILE A 150 3.59 7.74 19.27
CA ILE A 150 2.55 8.09 18.29
C ILE A 150 2.24 6.90 17.37
N ALA A 151 3.28 6.24 16.86
CA ALA A 151 3.10 5.22 15.83
C ALA A 151 2.59 3.88 16.35
N LEU A 152 3.11 3.39 17.50
CA LEU A 152 2.74 2.05 18.00
C LEU A 152 1.25 1.89 18.29
N PRO A 153 0.55 2.82 18.94
CA PRO A 153 -0.91 2.68 19.15
C PRO A 153 -1.69 2.59 17.85
N MET A 154 -1.30 3.41 16.85
CA MET A 154 -1.97 3.40 15.54
C MET A 154 -1.64 2.13 14.76
N ILE A 155 -0.38 1.67 14.75
CA ILE A 155 0.04 0.41 14.12
C ILE A 155 -0.66 -0.78 14.79
N PHE A 156 -0.80 -0.76 16.11
CA PHE A 156 -1.53 -1.78 16.85
C PHE A 156 -3.01 -1.83 16.44
N LEU A 157 -3.70 -0.69 16.40
CA LEU A 157 -5.09 -0.61 15.95
C LEU A 157 -5.26 -1.12 14.50
N ILE A 158 -4.34 -0.76 13.61
CA ILE A 158 -4.32 -1.26 12.23
C ILE A 158 -4.08 -2.78 12.23
N GLY A 159 -3.16 -3.28 13.06
CA GLY A 159 -2.80 -4.69 13.16
C GLY A 159 -3.94 -5.59 13.60
N LEU A 160 -4.81 -5.09 14.49
CA LEU A 160 -6.03 -5.80 14.90
C LEU A 160 -6.93 -6.12 13.69
N GLU A 161 -6.96 -5.24 12.69
CA GLU A 161 -7.81 -5.38 11.52
C GLU A 161 -7.05 -5.89 10.28
N ASN A 162 -5.77 -5.52 10.13
CA ASN A 162 -4.93 -5.90 9.00
C ASN A 162 -3.45 -5.95 9.38
N LEU A 163 -3.00 -7.14 9.79
CA LEU A 163 -1.61 -7.37 10.19
C LEU A 163 -0.62 -7.03 9.07
N SER A 164 -0.96 -7.35 7.82
CA SER A 164 -0.07 -7.09 6.68
C SER A 164 0.15 -5.59 6.47
N THR A 165 -0.90 -4.77 6.58
CA THR A 165 -0.78 -3.30 6.51
C THR A 165 0.07 -2.78 7.66
N ALA A 166 -0.11 -3.30 8.87
CA ALA A 166 0.66 -2.91 10.04
C ALA A 166 2.15 -3.24 9.87
N LEU A 167 2.48 -4.41 9.35
CA LEU A 167 3.86 -4.83 9.08
C LEU A 167 4.53 -3.96 8.00
N LEU A 168 3.84 -3.68 6.90
CA LEU A 168 4.38 -2.82 5.84
C LEU A 168 4.61 -1.38 6.32
N LEU A 169 3.68 -0.86 7.11
CA LEU A 169 3.83 0.46 7.73
C LEU A 169 4.99 0.49 8.73
N PHE A 170 5.09 -0.56 9.57
CA PHE A 170 6.22 -0.70 10.50
C PHE A 170 7.56 -0.76 9.76
N ALA A 171 7.66 -1.53 8.66
CA ALA A 171 8.85 -1.59 7.84
C ALA A 171 9.21 -0.22 7.23
N SER A 172 8.20 0.52 6.75
CA SER A 172 8.39 1.87 6.20
C SER A 172 8.90 2.84 7.27
N MET A 173 8.29 2.82 8.46
CA MET A 173 8.70 3.60 9.62
C MET A 173 10.14 3.23 10.06
N PHE A 174 10.44 1.95 10.17
CA PHE A 174 11.75 1.47 10.56
C PHE A 174 12.86 1.95 9.60
N LEU A 175 12.61 1.85 8.28
CA LEU A 175 13.55 2.34 7.27
C LEU A 175 13.69 3.86 7.29
N LEU A 176 12.61 4.60 7.58
CA LEU A 176 12.70 6.05 7.71
C LEU A 176 13.50 6.46 8.97
N MET A 177 13.31 5.77 10.11
CA MET A 177 14.16 5.95 11.29
C MET A 177 15.64 5.66 11.01
N PHE A 178 15.92 4.63 10.21
CA PHE A 178 17.27 4.28 9.78
C PHE A 178 17.88 5.41 8.93
N ILE A 179 17.16 5.94 7.95
CA ILE A 179 17.58 7.09 7.13
C ILE A 179 17.76 8.35 8.01
N GLY A 180 16.90 8.53 9.02
CA GLY A 180 16.99 9.61 10.00
C GLY A 180 18.15 9.48 10.97
N ARG A 181 18.98 8.42 10.85
CA ARG A 181 20.12 8.14 11.71
C ARG A 181 19.75 8.04 13.19
N VAL A 182 18.63 7.39 13.49
CA VAL A 182 18.30 7.00 14.87
C VAL A 182 19.39 6.04 15.37
N PRO A 183 19.83 6.13 16.65
CA PRO A 183 20.90 5.32 17.17
C PRO A 183 20.68 3.81 16.97
N TRP A 184 21.70 3.13 16.43
CA TRP A 184 21.66 1.70 16.07
C TRP A 184 21.22 0.77 17.21
N ILE A 185 21.60 1.12 18.46
CA ILE A 185 21.22 0.34 19.64
C ILE A 185 19.70 0.34 19.82
N GLN A 186 19.03 1.46 19.54
CA GLN A 186 17.58 1.57 19.68
C GLN A 186 16.87 0.81 18.56
N LEU A 187 17.35 0.95 17.31
CA LEU A 187 16.84 0.20 16.18
C LEU A 187 17.04 -1.31 16.35
N GLY A 188 18.22 -1.73 16.81
CA GLY A 188 18.50 -3.14 17.09
C GLY A 188 17.61 -3.72 18.19
N LYS A 189 17.35 -2.97 19.26
CA LYS A 189 16.41 -3.37 20.31
C LYS A 189 14.98 -3.52 19.76
N LEU A 190 14.53 -2.56 18.95
CA LEU A 190 13.21 -2.61 18.32
C LEU A 190 13.09 -3.84 17.39
N ALA A 191 14.08 -4.06 16.52
CA ALA A 191 14.11 -5.23 15.65
C ALA A 191 14.10 -6.54 16.46
N GLY A 192 14.91 -6.64 17.51
CA GLY A 192 14.94 -7.82 18.39
C GLY A 192 13.62 -8.08 19.09
N ILE A 193 12.95 -7.04 19.58
CA ILE A 193 11.60 -7.16 20.19
C ILE A 193 10.59 -7.64 19.13
N CYS A 194 10.61 -7.08 17.92
CA CYS A 194 9.69 -7.49 16.87
C CYS A 194 9.91 -8.94 16.43
N VAL A 195 11.16 -9.38 16.28
CA VAL A 195 11.48 -10.78 15.98
C VAL A 195 11.03 -11.69 17.12
N GLY A 196 11.29 -11.31 18.39
CA GLY A 196 10.82 -12.06 19.56
C GLY A 196 9.30 -12.19 19.61
N LEU A 197 8.57 -11.11 19.35
CA LEU A 197 7.09 -11.11 19.29
C LEU A 197 6.58 -11.94 18.11
N ALA A 198 7.23 -11.91 16.96
CA ALA A 198 6.86 -12.74 15.80
C ALA A 198 7.05 -14.24 16.11
N LEU A 199 8.18 -14.63 16.68
CA LEU A 199 8.44 -16.01 17.08
C LEU A 199 7.46 -16.47 18.17
N MET A 200 7.19 -15.62 19.16
CA MET A 200 6.19 -15.93 20.20
C MET A 200 4.78 -16.03 19.60
N GLY A 201 4.43 -15.17 18.63
CA GLY A 201 3.16 -15.23 17.91
C GLY A 201 3.01 -16.53 17.12
N ILE A 202 4.03 -16.98 16.41
CA ILE A 202 4.03 -18.27 15.70
C ILE A 202 3.85 -19.42 16.68
N LEU A 203 4.60 -19.43 17.79
CA LEU A 203 4.48 -20.45 18.84
C LEU A 203 3.06 -20.47 19.45
N LEU A 204 2.48 -19.30 19.73
CA LEU A 204 1.11 -19.22 20.25
C LEU A 204 0.08 -19.71 19.23
N ILE A 205 0.26 -19.40 17.94
CA ILE A 205 -0.61 -19.88 16.86
C ILE A 205 -0.53 -21.41 16.75
N GLU A 206 0.65 -21.98 16.92
CA GLU A 206 0.86 -23.42 16.87
C GLU A 206 0.23 -24.15 18.07
N ILE A 207 0.29 -23.56 19.27
CA ILE A 207 -0.23 -24.15 20.52
C ILE A 207 -1.75 -23.95 20.66
N VAL A 208 -2.28 -22.80 20.28
CA VAL A 208 -3.69 -22.39 20.51
C VAL A 208 -4.55 -22.67 19.28
N GLY A 209 -3.96 -22.71 18.09
CA GLY A 209 -4.68 -22.96 16.85
C GLY A 209 -5.15 -24.42 16.82
N ASP A 210 -6.45 -24.64 16.96
CA ASP A 210 -7.07 -25.93 16.72
C ASP A 210 -6.87 -26.34 15.25
N ASP A 211 -6.48 -27.60 15.04
CA ASP A 211 -6.48 -28.23 13.71
C ASP A 211 -7.94 -28.53 13.26
N THR A 212 -8.83 -27.61 13.47
CA THR A 212 -10.13 -27.67 12.83
C THR A 212 -9.85 -27.64 11.34
N LYS A 213 -9.81 -28.85 10.76
CA LYS A 213 -10.07 -29.05 9.34
C LYS A 213 -11.18 -28.07 9.01
N VAL A 214 -10.90 -27.10 8.15
CA VAL A 214 -11.92 -26.37 7.45
C VAL A 214 -12.65 -27.46 6.68
N GLU A 215 -13.67 -28.03 7.32
CA GLU A 215 -14.58 -28.96 6.67
C GLU A 215 -15.11 -28.18 5.48
N ASP A 216 -14.70 -28.62 4.31
CA ASP A 216 -15.26 -28.24 3.06
C ASP A 216 -16.77 -28.24 3.23
N SER A 217 -17.36 -27.08 3.38
CA SER A 217 -18.76 -26.94 3.12
C SER A 217 -18.90 -27.19 1.62
N LYS A 218 -19.01 -28.49 1.26
CA LYS A 218 -19.57 -28.89 -0.02
C LYS A 218 -20.79 -28.05 -0.21
N LEU A 219 -20.71 -27.10 -1.12
CA LEU A 219 -21.83 -26.29 -1.59
C LEU A 219 -22.87 -27.20 -2.24
N THR A 220 -23.59 -27.92 -1.43
CA THR A 220 -24.94 -28.34 -1.80
C THR A 220 -25.77 -27.06 -1.79
N LYS A 221 -26.07 -26.56 -2.97
CA LYS A 221 -27.17 -25.63 -3.18
C LYS A 221 -28.37 -26.23 -2.46
N VAL A 222 -28.81 -25.62 -1.39
CA VAL A 222 -30.21 -25.47 -0.91
C VAL A 222 -30.15 -25.06 0.58
N GLU A 223 -30.92 -24.01 0.92
CA GLU A 223 -31.20 -23.48 2.25
C GLU A 223 -30.17 -22.57 2.92
N LYS A 224 -30.20 -21.31 2.51
CA LYS A 224 -29.85 -20.18 3.39
C LYS A 224 -30.89 -20.09 4.53
N VAL A 225 -30.67 -20.80 5.61
CA VAL A 225 -31.24 -20.39 6.88
C VAL A 225 -30.35 -19.31 7.45
N GLU A 226 -30.81 -18.08 7.45
CA GLU A 226 -30.19 -16.96 8.15
C GLU A 226 -30.12 -17.30 9.64
N LYS A 227 -28.97 -17.81 10.09
CA LYS A 227 -28.67 -17.87 11.52
C LYS A 227 -28.48 -16.42 12.00
N PRO A 228 -29.14 -16.01 13.12
CA PRO A 228 -28.98 -14.68 13.64
C PRO A 228 -27.51 -14.40 13.96
N LYS A 229 -26.97 -13.28 13.49
CA LYS A 229 -25.63 -12.79 13.78
C LYS A 229 -25.51 -12.59 15.31
N LYS A 230 -24.99 -13.62 16.01
CA LYS A 230 -24.52 -13.41 17.39
C LYS A 230 -23.36 -12.43 17.34
N GLU A 231 -23.48 -11.32 18.05
CA GLU A 231 -22.36 -10.40 18.24
C GLU A 231 -21.22 -11.13 18.94
N ARG A 232 -20.19 -11.48 18.17
CA ARG A 232 -18.99 -12.13 18.70
C ARG A 232 -18.18 -11.12 19.49
N GLY A 233 -17.79 -11.47 20.71
CA GLY A 233 -16.94 -10.65 21.56
C GLY A 233 -15.59 -10.33 20.89
N ALA A 234 -14.93 -9.24 21.31
CA ALA A 234 -13.64 -8.83 20.73
C ALA A 234 -12.56 -9.94 20.81
N ILE A 235 -12.57 -10.73 21.87
CA ILE A 235 -11.66 -11.86 22.08
C ILE A 235 -11.95 -12.99 21.06
N GLU A 236 -13.20 -13.30 20.81
CA GLU A 236 -13.61 -14.35 19.84
C GLU A 236 -13.28 -13.93 18.39
N LYS A 237 -13.33 -12.63 18.08
CA LYS A 237 -12.86 -12.07 16.80
C LYS A 237 -11.34 -12.22 16.64
N MET A 238 -10.55 -12.05 17.70
CA MET A 238 -9.09 -12.26 17.68
C MET A 238 -8.72 -13.74 17.44
N PHE A 239 -9.41 -14.69 18.09
CA PHE A 239 -9.17 -16.12 17.87
C PHE A 239 -9.49 -16.54 16.44
N HIS A 240 -10.60 -16.10 15.88
CA HIS A 240 -10.92 -16.40 14.47
C HIS A 240 -9.90 -15.84 13.47
N ARG A 241 -9.15 -14.83 13.84
CA ARG A 241 -8.06 -14.29 13.01
C ARG A 241 -6.77 -15.10 13.15
N ALA A 242 -6.49 -15.61 14.34
CA ALA A 242 -5.38 -16.53 14.55
C ALA A 242 -5.53 -17.76 13.64
N ASP A 243 -6.74 -18.32 13.51
CA ASP A 243 -7.03 -19.43 12.60
C ASP A 243 -6.78 -19.05 11.12
N THR A 244 -7.18 -17.84 10.72
CA THR A 244 -6.92 -17.35 9.36
C THR A 244 -5.42 -17.18 9.08
N TRP A 245 -4.64 -16.72 10.06
CA TRP A 245 -3.20 -16.59 9.94
C TRP A 245 -2.50 -17.94 9.94
N LYS A 246 -2.93 -18.87 10.80
CA LYS A 246 -2.44 -20.26 10.82
C LYS A 246 -2.68 -20.93 9.46
N ALA A 247 -3.88 -20.82 8.93
CA ALA A 247 -4.20 -21.36 7.61
C ALA A 247 -3.32 -20.79 6.49
N ARG A 248 -3.01 -19.48 6.51
CA ARG A 248 -2.14 -18.84 5.52
C ARG A 248 -0.67 -19.27 5.66
N ILE A 249 -0.18 -19.40 6.89
CA ILE A 249 1.20 -19.84 7.17
C ILE A 249 1.35 -21.31 6.81
N ASN A 250 0.45 -22.17 7.26
CA ASN A 250 0.48 -23.59 6.93
C ASN A 250 0.42 -23.83 5.43
N LYS A 251 -0.48 -23.12 4.74
CA LYS A 251 -0.60 -23.18 3.29
C LYS A 251 0.67 -22.73 2.55
N PHE A 252 1.43 -21.81 3.13
CA PHE A 252 2.69 -21.31 2.55
C PHE A 252 3.88 -22.22 2.86
N THR A 253 3.84 -22.93 4.01
CA THR A 253 4.90 -23.86 4.46
C THR A 253 4.65 -25.32 4.06
N ASP A 254 3.46 -25.63 3.56
CA ASP A 254 3.11 -26.98 3.12
C ASP A 254 3.70 -27.25 1.73
N ASP A 255 4.94 -27.76 1.73
CA ASP A 255 5.72 -28.16 0.55
C ASP A 255 5.33 -29.56 0.05
N THR A 256 4.14 -30.09 0.41
CA THR A 256 3.70 -31.36 -0.15
C THR A 256 3.49 -31.22 -1.64
N GLU A 257 4.38 -31.82 -2.43
CA GLU A 257 4.19 -32.00 -3.88
C GLU A 257 2.90 -32.83 -4.06
N VAL A 258 1.80 -32.13 -4.29
CA VAL A 258 0.52 -32.77 -4.64
C VAL A 258 0.61 -33.17 -6.12
N ASP A 259 0.31 -34.46 -6.40
CA ASP A 259 0.24 -34.93 -7.77
C ASP A 259 -0.71 -34.01 -8.58
N PRO A 260 -0.36 -33.58 -9.81
CA PRO A 260 -1.21 -32.70 -10.63
C PRO A 260 -2.65 -33.19 -10.79
N GLN A 261 -2.90 -34.50 -10.61
CA GLN A 261 -4.24 -35.10 -10.66
C GLN A 261 -5.06 -34.90 -9.38
N ASP A 262 -4.39 -34.73 -8.24
CA ASP A 262 -5.01 -34.55 -6.93
C ASP A 262 -5.02 -33.06 -6.49
N TYR A 263 -4.55 -32.16 -7.34
CA TYR A 263 -4.49 -30.75 -7.05
C TYR A 263 -5.88 -30.12 -7.06
N ASP A 264 -6.35 -29.68 -5.88
CA ASP A 264 -7.65 -29.06 -5.71
C ASP A 264 -7.58 -27.56 -6.05
N LEU A 265 -7.90 -27.23 -7.31
CA LEU A 265 -7.93 -25.84 -7.81
C LEU A 265 -8.88 -24.96 -7.00
N ASP A 266 -9.91 -25.49 -6.35
CA ASP A 266 -10.86 -24.71 -5.57
C ASP A 266 -10.30 -24.27 -4.21
N LYS A 267 -9.43 -25.08 -3.60
CA LYS A 267 -8.79 -24.76 -2.32
C LYS A 267 -7.74 -23.66 -2.45
N ASP A 268 -6.98 -23.68 -3.55
CA ASP A 268 -5.84 -22.81 -3.81
C ASP A 268 -6.04 -21.86 -4.99
N ALA A 269 -7.29 -21.68 -5.38
CA ALA A 269 -7.69 -20.97 -6.59
C ALA A 269 -6.91 -19.67 -6.86
N GLN A 270 -6.71 -18.83 -5.84
CA GLN A 270 -6.04 -17.55 -6.05
C GLN A 270 -4.56 -17.69 -6.38
N VAL A 271 -3.82 -18.54 -5.66
CA VAL A 271 -2.38 -18.70 -5.88
C VAL A 271 -2.14 -19.56 -7.12
N ALA A 272 -2.94 -20.61 -7.32
CA ALA A 272 -2.88 -21.48 -8.48
C ALA A 272 -3.09 -20.70 -9.79
N HIS A 273 -4.18 -19.95 -9.87
CA HIS A 273 -4.47 -19.14 -11.06
C HIS A 273 -3.46 -18.01 -11.28
N ALA A 274 -2.90 -17.41 -10.20
CA ALA A 274 -1.80 -16.47 -10.34
C ALA A 274 -0.55 -17.13 -10.92
N ASN A 275 -0.20 -18.34 -10.47
CA ASN A 275 0.92 -19.10 -11.01
C ASN A 275 0.69 -19.51 -12.48
N ILE A 276 -0.53 -19.96 -12.81
CA ILE A 276 -0.90 -20.29 -14.20
C ILE A 276 -0.80 -19.05 -15.09
N ALA A 277 -1.28 -17.89 -14.63
CA ALA A 277 -1.15 -16.62 -15.34
C ALA A 277 0.32 -16.30 -15.66
N ILE A 278 1.20 -16.46 -14.67
CA ILE A 278 2.64 -16.19 -14.80
C ILE A 278 3.30 -17.21 -15.74
N VAL A 279 3.05 -18.50 -15.55
CA VAL A 279 3.68 -19.56 -16.36
C VAL A 279 3.16 -19.56 -17.79
N SER A 280 1.89 -19.23 -18.01
CA SER A 280 1.29 -19.14 -19.35
C SER A 280 1.69 -17.87 -20.12
N SER A 281 2.32 -16.91 -19.43
CA SER A 281 2.85 -15.69 -20.05
C SER A 281 4.14 -16.02 -20.82
N ASN A 282 4.34 -15.32 -21.93
CA ASN A 282 5.61 -15.29 -22.66
C ASN A 282 6.38 -14.00 -22.31
N VAL A 283 7.53 -13.79 -22.93
CA VAL A 283 8.30 -12.55 -22.76
C VAL A 283 7.49 -11.31 -23.13
N ILE A 284 6.61 -11.40 -24.14
CA ILE A 284 5.77 -10.30 -24.65
C ILE A 284 4.36 -10.32 -24.03
N GLY A 285 3.92 -11.45 -23.46
CA GLY A 285 2.57 -11.64 -22.94
C GLY A 285 1.53 -11.97 -24.02
N LYS A 286 0.28 -12.17 -23.59
CA LYS A 286 -0.87 -12.48 -24.45
C LYS A 286 -1.50 -11.25 -25.11
N GLY A 287 -1.05 -10.07 -24.74
CA GLY A 287 -1.62 -8.77 -25.13
C GLY A 287 -2.71 -8.28 -24.18
N PRO A 288 -2.87 -6.94 -24.02
CA PRO A 288 -3.88 -6.35 -23.16
C PRO A 288 -5.29 -6.84 -23.50
N GLY A 289 -6.07 -7.23 -22.51
CA GLY A 289 -7.42 -7.73 -22.68
C GLY A 289 -7.53 -9.24 -22.98
N ASN A 290 -6.41 -9.95 -23.12
CA ASN A 290 -6.38 -11.36 -23.49
C ASN A 290 -6.00 -12.29 -22.31
N SER A 291 -6.02 -11.81 -21.08
CA SER A 291 -5.83 -12.66 -19.92
C SER A 291 -6.98 -13.67 -19.81
N VAL A 292 -6.64 -14.93 -19.61
CA VAL A 292 -7.60 -16.01 -19.35
C VAL A 292 -7.86 -16.12 -17.85
N GLU A 293 -6.79 -15.96 -17.05
CA GLU A 293 -6.84 -16.19 -15.61
C GLU A 293 -7.59 -15.10 -14.83
N ARG A 294 -7.80 -13.92 -15.44
CA ARG A 294 -8.59 -12.83 -14.83
C ARG A 294 -10.02 -13.24 -14.45
N ASP A 295 -10.61 -14.18 -15.17
CA ASP A 295 -11.99 -14.62 -14.94
C ASP A 295 -12.10 -15.63 -13.79
N PHE A 296 -11.01 -16.30 -13.46
CA PHE A 296 -10.90 -17.27 -12.38
C PHE A 296 -10.29 -16.68 -11.10
N LEU A 297 -9.49 -15.63 -11.20
CA LEU A 297 -8.84 -14.97 -10.09
C LEU A 297 -9.84 -14.08 -9.33
N ALA A 298 -10.17 -14.47 -8.11
CA ALA A 298 -10.94 -13.61 -7.22
C ALA A 298 -10.14 -12.34 -6.92
N GLN A 299 -10.73 -11.16 -7.21
CA GLN A 299 -10.08 -9.84 -7.04
C GLN A 299 -8.82 -9.62 -7.90
N ALA A 300 -8.79 -10.17 -9.13
CA ALA A 300 -7.72 -9.97 -10.10
C ALA A 300 -7.33 -8.48 -10.26
N PHE A 301 -8.31 -7.58 -10.21
CA PHE A 301 -8.12 -6.13 -10.34
C PHE A 301 -7.54 -5.44 -9.09
N SER A 302 -7.37 -6.13 -7.97
CA SER A 302 -6.87 -5.60 -6.70
C SER A 302 -5.53 -6.22 -6.30
N ASP A 303 -5.56 -7.39 -5.67
CA ASP A 303 -4.43 -7.97 -4.96
C ASP A 303 -3.49 -8.73 -5.90
N PHE A 304 -4.02 -9.28 -7.00
CA PHE A 304 -3.27 -10.08 -7.97
C PHE A 304 -3.12 -9.40 -9.33
N ILE A 305 -3.33 -8.08 -9.41
CA ILE A 305 -3.23 -7.36 -10.69
C ILE A 305 -1.84 -7.51 -11.33
N TYR A 306 -0.78 -7.68 -10.53
CA TYR A 306 0.56 -7.89 -11.04
C TYR A 306 0.71 -9.22 -11.80
N ALA A 307 0.01 -10.29 -11.37
CA ALA A 307 -0.03 -11.55 -12.12
C ALA A 307 -0.73 -11.38 -13.48
N ILE A 308 -1.81 -10.57 -13.52
CA ILE A 308 -2.49 -10.24 -14.79
C ILE A 308 -1.60 -9.39 -15.70
N ILE A 309 -0.87 -8.42 -15.16
CA ILE A 309 0.13 -7.65 -15.92
C ILE A 309 1.18 -8.59 -16.54
N ILE A 310 1.65 -9.59 -15.79
CA ILE A 310 2.59 -10.58 -16.32
C ILE A 310 1.93 -11.40 -17.44
N GLU A 311 0.70 -11.85 -17.27
CA GLU A 311 0.00 -12.63 -18.29
C GLU A 311 -0.23 -11.83 -19.57
N GLU A 312 -0.66 -10.56 -19.46
CA GLU A 312 -1.02 -9.73 -20.61
C GLU A 312 0.17 -9.04 -21.27
N MET A 313 1.06 -8.45 -20.48
CA MET A 313 2.21 -7.68 -20.97
C MET A 313 3.54 -8.45 -20.91
N GLY A 314 3.53 -9.69 -20.44
CA GLY A 314 4.69 -10.53 -20.31
C GLY A 314 5.72 -10.03 -19.30
N LEU A 315 6.90 -10.62 -19.36
CA LEU A 315 8.04 -10.23 -18.51
C LEU A 315 8.46 -8.77 -18.74
N PHE A 316 8.24 -8.25 -19.95
CA PHE A 316 8.51 -6.84 -20.28
C PHE A 316 7.63 -5.89 -19.45
N GLY A 317 6.31 -6.14 -19.39
CA GLY A 317 5.38 -5.35 -18.58
C GLY A 317 5.70 -5.42 -17.10
N ALA A 318 5.97 -6.62 -16.58
CA ALA A 318 6.39 -6.84 -15.21
C ALA A 318 7.63 -6.02 -14.86
N THR A 319 8.68 -6.12 -15.68
CA THR A 319 9.94 -5.39 -15.49
C THR A 319 9.72 -3.87 -15.56
N LEU A 320 8.89 -3.40 -16.49
CA LEU A 320 8.55 -1.98 -16.61
C LEU A 320 7.91 -1.44 -15.33
N VAL A 321 6.96 -2.17 -14.73
CA VAL A 321 6.32 -1.76 -13.47
C VAL A 321 7.33 -1.69 -12.34
N VAL A 322 8.18 -2.71 -12.15
CA VAL A 322 9.26 -2.69 -11.15
C VAL A 322 10.19 -1.50 -11.37
N PHE A 323 10.59 -1.27 -12.63
CA PHE A 323 11.48 -0.16 -13.00
C PHE A 323 10.86 1.20 -12.65
N LEU A 324 9.57 1.40 -12.88
CA LEU A 324 8.88 2.66 -12.54
C LEU A 324 8.93 2.95 -11.03
N TYR A 325 8.73 1.94 -10.17
CA TYR A 325 8.84 2.11 -8.71
C TYR A 325 10.29 2.38 -8.27
N ILE A 326 11.28 1.73 -8.90
CA ILE A 326 12.69 1.99 -8.64
C ILE A 326 13.05 3.43 -9.05
N VAL A 327 12.59 3.90 -10.22
CA VAL A 327 12.79 5.28 -10.67
C VAL A 327 12.13 6.27 -9.71
N LEU A 328 10.92 5.98 -9.22
CA LEU A 328 10.22 6.81 -8.23
C LEU A 328 11.08 6.96 -6.96
N LEU A 329 11.55 5.85 -6.38
CA LEU A 329 12.37 5.86 -5.17
C LEU A 329 13.69 6.61 -5.39
N PHE A 330 14.43 6.26 -6.44
CA PHE A 330 15.70 6.90 -6.76
C PHE A 330 15.56 8.40 -7.00
N ARG A 331 14.53 8.80 -7.75
CA ARG A 331 14.30 10.22 -8.04
C ARG A 331 13.92 10.99 -6.78
N THR A 332 13.10 10.40 -5.92
CA THR A 332 12.73 10.99 -4.63
C THR A 332 13.94 11.12 -3.71
N ALA A 333 14.82 10.11 -3.65
CA ALA A 333 16.07 10.20 -2.90
C ALA A 333 16.97 11.34 -3.39
N ARG A 334 17.07 11.56 -4.72
CA ARG A 334 17.79 12.72 -5.27
C ARG A 334 17.17 14.05 -4.86
N ILE A 335 15.85 14.12 -4.79
CA ILE A 335 15.15 15.34 -4.34
C ILE A 335 15.40 15.57 -2.85
N ALA A 336 15.30 14.52 -2.02
CA ALA A 336 15.56 14.58 -0.59
C ALA A 336 16.96 15.12 -0.28
N ASN A 337 17.99 14.64 -1.01
CA ASN A 337 19.38 15.09 -0.86
C ASN A 337 19.61 16.56 -1.27
N ARG A 338 18.66 17.18 -1.98
CA ARG A 338 18.73 18.59 -2.38
C ARG A 338 17.94 19.53 -1.48
N CYS A 339 17.27 18.97 -0.46
CA CYS A 339 16.52 19.77 0.50
C CYS A 339 17.46 20.32 1.58
N ASP A 340 17.38 21.63 1.89
CA ASP A 340 18.13 22.23 3.00
C ASP A 340 17.59 21.83 4.37
N ASN A 341 16.27 21.65 4.43
CA ASN A 341 15.58 21.30 5.66
C ASN A 341 15.33 19.80 5.71
N ASN A 342 15.54 19.21 6.88
CA ASN A 342 15.36 17.79 7.11
C ASN A 342 13.90 17.35 6.96
N PHE A 343 12.91 18.19 7.32
CA PHE A 343 11.51 17.82 7.28
C PHE A 343 11.01 17.47 5.86
N PRO A 344 11.19 18.31 4.84
CA PRO A 344 10.83 17.94 3.47
C PRO A 344 11.56 16.69 2.99
N ALA A 345 12.84 16.53 3.34
CA ALA A 345 13.65 15.38 2.95
C ALA A 345 13.08 14.07 3.53
N PHE A 346 12.82 14.03 4.85
CA PHE A 346 12.24 12.84 5.49
C PHE A 346 10.81 12.58 5.02
N LEU A 347 10.01 13.62 4.81
CA LEU A 347 8.62 13.47 4.35
C LEU A 347 8.55 12.81 2.97
N CYS A 348 9.31 13.32 2.00
CA CYS A 348 9.27 12.76 0.65
C CYS A 348 9.86 11.35 0.61
N MET A 349 10.94 11.07 1.37
CA MET A 349 11.49 9.72 1.49
C MET A 349 10.51 8.76 2.14
N GLY A 350 9.86 9.16 3.23
CA GLY A 350 8.88 8.33 3.93
C GLY A 350 7.71 7.93 3.03
N PHE A 351 7.13 8.86 2.28
CA PHE A 351 6.05 8.54 1.33
C PHE A 351 6.52 7.65 0.18
N ALA A 352 7.71 7.89 -0.38
CA ALA A 352 8.25 7.04 -1.44
C ALA A 352 8.54 5.62 -0.93
N LEU A 353 9.16 5.48 0.24
CA LEU A 353 9.40 4.18 0.87
C LEU A 353 8.10 3.42 1.09
N MET A 354 7.07 4.07 1.63
CA MET A 354 5.79 3.44 1.88
C MET A 354 5.15 2.92 0.60
N LEU A 355 5.14 3.73 -0.48
CA LEU A 355 4.61 3.32 -1.78
C LEU A 355 5.41 2.14 -2.37
N VAL A 356 6.73 2.21 -2.32
CA VAL A 356 7.61 1.18 -2.90
C VAL A 356 7.57 -0.11 -2.10
N ILE A 357 7.57 -0.06 -0.77
CA ILE A 357 7.46 -1.25 0.09
C ILE A 357 6.12 -1.94 -0.14
N GLN A 358 5.02 -1.18 -0.21
CA GLN A 358 3.70 -1.75 -0.49
C GLN A 358 3.65 -2.37 -1.90
N ALA A 359 4.24 -1.71 -2.90
CA ALA A 359 4.33 -2.24 -4.26
C ALA A 359 5.15 -3.53 -4.30
N SER A 360 6.32 -3.54 -3.66
CA SER A 360 7.19 -4.73 -3.59
C SER A 360 6.48 -5.90 -2.91
N ALA A 361 5.76 -5.64 -1.83
CA ALA A 361 5.00 -6.69 -1.14
C ALA A 361 3.90 -7.29 -2.02
N ASN A 362 3.14 -6.46 -2.76
CA ASN A 362 2.13 -6.95 -3.70
C ASN A 362 2.76 -7.81 -4.81
N MET A 363 3.86 -7.33 -5.41
CA MET A 363 4.57 -8.06 -6.46
C MET A 363 5.13 -9.40 -5.95
N LEU A 364 5.72 -9.44 -4.76
CA LEU A 364 6.23 -10.67 -4.14
C LEU A 364 5.12 -11.67 -3.80
N VAL A 365 3.94 -11.20 -3.39
CA VAL A 365 2.74 -12.03 -3.20
C VAL A 365 2.26 -12.61 -4.53
N ALA A 366 2.18 -11.78 -5.55
CA ALA A 366 1.70 -12.22 -6.87
C ALA A 366 2.58 -13.31 -7.51
N VAL A 367 3.90 -13.26 -7.25
CA VAL A 367 4.86 -14.30 -7.73
C VAL A 367 5.08 -15.44 -6.72
N GLY A 368 4.30 -15.52 -5.64
CA GLY A 368 4.31 -16.64 -4.70
C GLY A 368 5.48 -16.68 -3.71
N ILE A 369 6.32 -15.61 -3.64
CA ILE A 369 7.48 -15.57 -2.71
C ILE A 369 7.05 -15.28 -1.27
N VAL A 370 5.91 -14.63 -1.08
CA VAL A 370 5.38 -14.23 0.23
C VAL A 370 3.91 -14.65 0.32
N PRO A 371 3.41 -15.04 1.49
CA PRO A 371 2.01 -15.42 1.66
C PRO A 371 1.05 -14.28 1.29
N VAL A 372 -0.15 -14.63 0.87
CA VAL A 372 -1.18 -13.68 0.39
C VAL A 372 -1.52 -12.66 1.48
N THR A 373 -1.32 -11.38 1.18
CA THR A 373 -1.49 -10.27 2.13
C THR A 373 -2.75 -9.44 1.91
N GLY A 374 -3.34 -9.50 0.72
CA GLY A 374 -4.50 -8.67 0.37
C GLY A 374 -4.16 -7.17 0.29
N GLN A 375 -2.95 -6.82 -0.12
CA GLN A 375 -2.52 -5.42 -0.30
C GLN A 375 -2.56 -5.04 -1.77
N PRO A 376 -3.24 -3.93 -2.13
CA PRO A 376 -3.28 -3.48 -3.52
C PRO A 376 -1.94 -2.90 -3.96
N LEU A 377 -1.65 -3.02 -5.26
CA LEU A 377 -0.49 -2.37 -5.91
C LEU A 377 -0.76 -0.86 -6.03
N PRO A 378 0.01 0.02 -5.33
CA PRO A 378 -0.24 1.45 -5.30
C PRO A 378 -0.31 2.08 -6.69
N LEU A 379 -1.30 2.95 -6.94
CA LEU A 379 -1.54 3.64 -8.21
C LEU A 379 -1.97 2.75 -9.40
N ILE A 380 -1.83 1.43 -9.30
CA ILE A 380 -2.20 0.49 -10.37
C ILE A 380 -3.51 -0.25 -10.03
N SER A 381 -3.58 -0.88 -8.85
CA SER A 381 -4.78 -1.62 -8.45
C SER A 381 -6.02 -0.73 -8.31
N LYS A 382 -7.19 -1.32 -8.52
CA LYS A 382 -8.48 -0.70 -8.24
C LYS A 382 -8.68 -0.63 -6.72
N GLY A 383 -8.32 0.51 -6.12
CA GLY A 383 -8.29 0.68 -4.66
C GLY A 383 -9.31 1.68 -4.10
N GLY A 384 -10.24 2.21 -4.90
CA GLY A 384 -11.20 3.22 -4.41
C GLY A 384 -10.50 4.41 -3.76
N THR A 385 -10.77 4.65 -2.47
CA THR A 385 -10.17 5.77 -1.74
C THR A 385 -8.66 5.66 -1.54
N SER A 386 -8.09 4.45 -1.52
CA SER A 386 -6.64 4.28 -1.42
C SER A 386 -5.90 4.84 -2.63
N THR A 387 -6.50 4.78 -3.83
CA THR A 387 -5.94 5.42 -5.04
C THR A 387 -5.81 6.93 -4.86
N ILE A 388 -6.83 7.60 -4.32
CA ILE A 388 -6.82 9.04 -4.07
C ILE A 388 -5.73 9.41 -3.07
N ILE A 389 -5.58 8.62 -2.00
CA ILE A 389 -4.59 8.87 -0.95
C ILE A 389 -3.16 8.65 -1.48
N ASN A 390 -2.94 7.61 -2.30
CA ASN A 390 -1.64 7.40 -2.96
C ASN A 390 -1.29 8.55 -3.93
N CYS A 391 -2.28 9.10 -4.64
CA CYS A 391 -2.09 10.32 -5.45
C CYS A 391 -1.72 11.52 -4.58
N ALA A 392 -2.31 11.64 -3.38
CA ALA A 392 -1.96 12.69 -2.42
C ALA A 392 -0.50 12.57 -1.95
N TYR A 393 0.01 11.34 -1.73
CA TYR A 393 1.42 11.12 -1.39
C TYR A 393 2.35 11.54 -2.53
N ILE A 394 2.02 11.22 -3.78
CA ILE A 394 2.76 11.72 -4.95
C ILE A 394 2.72 13.25 -5.01
N GLY A 395 1.56 13.87 -4.76
CA GLY A 395 1.42 15.32 -4.68
C GLY A 395 2.32 15.95 -3.61
N ALA A 396 2.46 15.31 -2.45
CA ALA A 396 3.35 15.76 -1.39
C ALA A 396 4.83 15.66 -1.79
N ILE A 397 5.25 14.55 -2.43
CA ILE A 397 6.60 14.40 -2.98
C ILE A 397 6.89 15.50 -4.02
N LEU A 398 5.94 15.78 -4.91
CA LEU A 398 6.05 16.82 -5.92
C LEU A 398 6.10 18.22 -5.30
N SER A 399 5.36 18.49 -4.23
CA SER A 399 5.44 19.75 -3.47
C SER A 399 6.84 20.00 -2.92
N VAL A 400 7.47 18.96 -2.34
CA VAL A 400 8.85 19.02 -1.90
C VAL A 400 9.81 19.30 -3.06
N SER A 401 9.65 18.58 -4.18
CA SER A 401 10.51 18.72 -5.35
C SER A 401 10.48 20.13 -5.95
N ARG A 402 9.34 20.81 -5.85
CA ARG A 402 9.18 22.20 -6.29
C ARG A 402 10.05 23.17 -5.49
N THR A 403 10.16 22.96 -4.18
CA THR A 403 10.96 23.81 -3.30
C THR A 403 12.45 23.60 -3.54
N ALA A 404 12.88 22.33 -3.66
CA ALA A 404 14.26 21.97 -3.96
C ALA A 404 14.74 22.51 -5.32
N LYS A 405 13.86 22.54 -6.34
CA LYS A 405 14.18 23.06 -7.68
C LYS A 405 14.32 24.59 -7.70
N LYS A 406 13.47 25.31 -6.96
CA LYS A 406 13.56 26.78 -6.87
C LYS A 406 14.90 27.23 -6.33
N LYS A 407 15.45 26.51 -5.35
CA LYS A 407 16.74 26.84 -4.77
C LYS A 407 17.88 26.72 -5.77
N GLN A 408 17.91 25.66 -6.58
CA GLN A 408 18.95 25.50 -7.61
C GLN A 408 19.00 26.66 -8.61
N VAL A 409 17.80 27.18 -9.01
CA VAL A 409 17.74 28.34 -9.90
C VAL A 409 18.29 29.58 -9.20
N PHE A 410 17.96 29.78 -7.93
CA PHE A 410 18.42 30.94 -7.14
C PHE A 410 19.94 30.87 -6.86
N GLU A 411 20.52 29.71 -6.63
CA GLU A 411 21.97 29.53 -6.47
C GLU A 411 22.71 29.71 -7.79
N ALA A 412 22.17 29.25 -8.90
CA ALA A 412 22.73 29.46 -10.22
C ALA A 412 22.71 30.95 -10.62
N GLU A 413 21.61 31.69 -10.33
CA GLU A 413 21.51 33.13 -10.57
C GLU A 413 22.48 33.93 -9.68
N LYS A 414 22.73 33.47 -8.42
CA LYS A 414 23.71 34.10 -7.53
C LYS A 414 25.15 33.87 -7.98
N VAL A 415 25.43 32.73 -8.63
CA VAL A 415 26.78 32.44 -9.18
C VAL A 415 27.02 33.22 -10.46
N GLU A 416 25.96 33.44 -11.29
CA GLU A 416 26.06 34.25 -12.50
C GLU A 416 26.09 35.77 -12.21
N ASN A 417 25.46 36.22 -11.12
CA ASN A 417 25.43 37.64 -10.71
C ASN A 417 25.79 37.76 -9.20
N PRO A 418 27.09 37.73 -8.83
CA PRO A 418 27.51 37.84 -7.45
C PRO A 418 27.23 39.16 -6.75
N ASP A 419 26.92 40.22 -7.52
CA ASP A 419 26.74 41.60 -7.04
C ASP A 419 25.26 42.04 -6.86
N ASN A 420 24.30 41.10 -6.87
CA ASN A 420 22.88 41.37 -6.58
C ASN A 420 22.42 40.77 -5.26
#